data_f18f9550101d743c7c272e6d2db05141
#
_entry.id   f18f9550101d743c7c272e6d2db05141
#
_cell.length_a   1.000
_cell.length_b   1.000
_cell.length_c   1.000
_cell.angle_alpha   90.00
_cell.angle_beta   90.00
_cell.angle_gamma   90.00
#
_symmetry.space_group_name_H-M   'P 1'
#
loop_
_entity.id
_entity.type
_entity.pdbx_description
1 polymer ?
#
loop_
_entity_poly.entity_id
_entity_poly.type
_entity_poly.pdbx_seq_one_letter_code
_entity_poly.pdbx_strand_id
1 'polypeptide(L)'
;MRLLPVAVALLAWVSLARAETPSIEFAGDRFTLNFEDRAQQEDGSPGDGLAEFTLAGETVNDWSKLFAFHAYPEMGDDPVAAVKMVGKVVKETNKDANFAIIENEKTGEAIIDFLTWAPESDVMEFNVFKYARAADGKGLVAMQYAQHIKLGDVDVEGMRALRTRSVQDMADTAISQAQAYFARKQGKSASSAGEDAEPDLARAGGDN
;
A
#
# COMPACT_ATOMS: atom_id res chain seq x y z
N MET A 1 53.58 30.63 -38.73
CA MET A 1 52.34 30.78 -37.90
C MET A 1 51.67 29.43 -37.79
N ARG A 2 51.78 28.79 -36.62
CA ARG A 2 51.16 27.48 -36.34
C ARG A 2 49.92 27.70 -35.47
N LEU A 3 48.77 27.37 -36.00
CA LEU A 3 47.48 27.42 -35.27
C LEU A 3 47.33 26.11 -34.47
N LEU A 4 47.21 26.24 -33.15
CA LEU A 4 46.84 25.15 -32.23
C LEU A 4 45.30 25.01 -32.19
N PRO A 5 44.75 23.81 -32.26
CA PRO A 5 43.33 23.59 -32.04
C PRO A 5 43.00 23.60 -30.54
N VAL A 6 42.03 24.43 -30.14
CA VAL A 6 41.44 24.45 -28.83
C VAL A 6 40.39 23.33 -28.78
N ALA A 7 40.68 22.28 -27.99
CA ALA A 7 39.71 21.24 -27.70
C ALA A 7 38.76 21.71 -26.58
N VAL A 8 37.51 21.95 -26.91
CA VAL A 8 36.44 22.23 -25.94
C VAL A 8 35.92 20.90 -25.40
N ALA A 9 36.26 20.57 -24.17
CA ALA A 9 35.70 19.43 -23.46
C ALA A 9 34.30 19.77 -22.95
N LEU A 10 33.29 19.21 -23.61
CA LEU A 10 31.90 19.22 -23.12
C LEU A 10 31.77 18.24 -21.94
N LEU A 11 31.76 18.76 -20.71
CA LEU A 11 31.39 18.02 -19.51
C LEU A 11 29.85 17.80 -19.52
N ALA A 12 29.42 16.63 -19.95
CA ALA A 12 28.04 16.19 -19.79
C ALA A 12 27.76 15.93 -18.31
N TRP A 13 26.97 16.81 -17.69
CA TRP A 13 26.41 16.57 -16.36
C TRP A 13 25.34 15.51 -16.46
N VAL A 14 25.66 14.27 -16.12
CA VAL A 14 24.68 13.21 -15.90
C VAL A 14 24.03 13.51 -14.56
N SER A 15 22.86 14.15 -14.59
CA SER A 15 21.99 14.23 -13.41
C SER A 15 21.50 12.82 -13.10
N LEU A 16 22.07 12.19 -12.07
CA LEU A 16 21.51 11.00 -11.46
C LEU A 16 20.16 11.42 -10.83
N ALA A 17 19.08 11.19 -11.55
CA ALA A 17 17.74 11.33 -11.00
C ALA A 17 17.63 10.31 -9.85
N ARG A 18 17.71 10.80 -8.62
CA ARG A 18 17.45 9.99 -7.42
C ARG A 18 15.97 9.61 -7.49
N ALA A 19 15.67 8.32 -7.54
CA ALA A 19 14.29 7.86 -7.49
C ALA A 19 13.63 8.45 -6.23
N GLU A 20 12.59 9.24 -6.43
CA GLU A 20 11.86 9.84 -5.33
C GLU A 20 11.15 8.74 -4.55
N THR A 21 11.29 8.75 -3.22
CA THR A 21 10.59 7.77 -2.36
C THR A 21 9.09 7.95 -2.55
N PRO A 22 8.33 6.87 -2.79
CA PRO A 22 6.89 6.97 -2.97
C PRO A 22 6.22 7.65 -1.78
N SER A 23 5.27 8.54 -2.05
CA SER A 23 4.54 9.26 -1.02
C SER A 23 3.05 9.38 -1.38
N ILE A 24 2.21 9.55 -0.37
CA ILE A 24 0.75 9.64 -0.44
C ILE A 24 0.33 10.87 0.34
N GLU A 25 -0.58 11.66 -0.25
CA GLU A 25 -1.29 12.73 0.46
C GLU A 25 -2.66 12.20 0.90
N PHE A 26 -2.96 12.26 2.20
CA PHE A 26 -4.25 11.86 2.75
C PHE A 26 -4.62 12.71 3.97
N ALA A 27 -5.86 13.17 4.06
CA ALA A 27 -6.39 13.98 5.15
C ALA A 27 -5.53 15.22 5.49
N GLY A 28 -4.83 15.78 4.50
CA GLY A 28 -3.94 16.94 4.66
C GLY A 28 -2.53 16.61 5.13
N ASP A 29 -2.21 15.36 5.40
CA ASP A 29 -0.90 14.87 5.78
C ASP A 29 -0.18 14.22 4.59
N ARG A 30 1.17 14.29 4.58
CA ARG A 30 2.02 13.59 3.63
C ARG A 30 2.67 12.38 4.31
N PHE A 31 2.38 11.20 3.77
CA PHE A 31 2.95 9.93 4.20
C PHE A 31 4.01 9.46 3.21
N THR A 32 5.13 8.96 3.70
CA THR A 32 6.25 8.46 2.89
C THR A 32 6.42 6.97 3.11
N LEU A 33 6.69 6.20 2.03
CA LEU A 33 6.90 4.76 2.10
C LEU A 33 8.02 4.43 3.07
N ASN A 34 7.71 3.60 4.07
CA ASN A 34 8.62 3.19 5.13
C ASN A 34 8.85 1.67 5.15
N PHE A 35 7.84 0.90 4.77
CA PHE A 35 7.93 -0.55 4.69
C PHE A 35 7.18 -1.07 3.46
N GLU A 36 7.70 -2.13 2.87
CA GLU A 36 7.08 -2.83 1.76
C GLU A 36 7.43 -4.31 1.84
N ASP A 37 6.42 -5.16 1.69
CA ASP A 37 6.57 -6.59 1.56
C ASP A 37 5.59 -7.15 0.52
N ARG A 38 5.97 -8.25 -0.12
CA ARG A 38 5.11 -9.00 -1.00
C ARG A 38 5.45 -10.48 -0.93
N ALA A 39 4.51 -11.25 -0.45
CA ALA A 39 4.62 -12.70 -0.45
C ALA A 39 4.70 -13.23 -1.89
N GLN A 40 5.35 -14.36 -2.06
CA GLN A 40 5.39 -15.13 -3.29
C GLN A 40 4.77 -16.49 -3.04
N GLN A 41 3.87 -16.92 -3.91
CA GLN A 41 3.25 -18.24 -3.82
C GLN A 41 4.17 -19.34 -4.34
N GLU A 42 3.87 -20.59 -4.07
CA GLU A 42 4.68 -21.74 -4.50
C GLU A 42 4.82 -21.85 -6.04
N ASP A 43 3.81 -21.40 -6.78
CA ASP A 43 3.81 -21.37 -8.25
C ASP A 43 4.52 -20.15 -8.85
N GLY A 44 5.12 -19.30 -8.00
CA GLY A 44 5.79 -18.07 -8.39
C GLY A 44 4.84 -16.88 -8.63
N SER A 45 3.53 -17.05 -8.48
CA SER A 45 2.58 -15.94 -8.57
C SER A 45 2.69 -15.02 -7.35
N PRO A 46 2.30 -13.73 -7.48
CA PRO A 46 2.28 -12.82 -6.35
C PRO A 46 1.26 -13.26 -5.29
N GLY A 47 1.70 -13.35 -4.04
CA GLY A 47 0.85 -13.49 -2.87
C GLY A 47 0.40 -12.13 -2.31
N ASP A 48 0.05 -12.11 -1.02
CA ASP A 48 -0.35 -10.90 -0.32
C ASP A 48 0.73 -9.83 -0.39
N GLY A 49 0.31 -8.59 -0.52
CA GLY A 49 1.19 -7.43 -0.59
C GLY A 49 0.83 -6.38 0.43
N LEU A 50 1.85 -5.74 0.98
CA LEU A 50 1.74 -4.66 1.96
C LEU A 50 2.72 -3.55 1.59
N ALA A 51 2.25 -2.31 1.64
CA ALA A 51 3.12 -1.12 1.59
C ALA A 51 2.62 -0.12 2.62
N GLU A 52 3.46 0.23 3.59
CA GLU A 52 3.14 1.10 4.70
C GLU A 52 3.88 2.42 4.59
N PHE A 53 3.13 3.49 4.78
CA PHE A 53 3.57 4.86 4.67
C PHE A 53 3.32 5.55 6.02
N THR A 54 4.34 6.24 6.55
CA THR A 54 4.26 6.96 7.82
C THR A 54 4.55 8.45 7.63
N LEU A 55 4.25 9.23 8.65
CA LEU A 55 4.62 10.64 8.70
C LEU A 55 6.15 10.80 8.75
N ALA A 56 6.64 11.99 8.41
CA ALA A 56 8.06 12.28 8.45
C ALA A 56 8.63 12.09 9.86
N GLY A 57 9.68 11.26 9.97
CA GLY A 57 10.36 10.96 11.24
C GLY A 57 9.74 9.80 12.03
N GLU A 58 8.61 9.25 11.60
CA GLU A 58 7.99 8.06 12.18
C GLU A 58 8.46 6.78 11.47
N THR A 59 8.23 5.63 12.11
CA THR A 59 8.52 4.30 11.57
C THR A 59 7.29 3.40 11.67
N VAL A 60 7.29 2.26 10.99
CA VAL A 60 6.20 1.27 11.07
C VAL A 60 6.04 0.63 12.48
N ASN A 61 7.03 0.81 13.35
CA ASN A 61 6.97 0.32 14.74
C ASN A 61 6.60 1.42 15.75
N ASP A 62 6.65 2.67 15.33
CA ASP A 62 6.36 3.84 16.19
C ASP A 62 5.77 4.96 15.33
N TRP A 63 4.45 5.01 15.26
CA TRP A 63 3.69 5.92 14.42
C TRP A 63 2.46 6.46 15.15
N SER A 64 2.07 7.66 14.80
CA SER A 64 0.83 8.28 15.25
C SER A 64 -0.29 8.15 14.22
N LYS A 65 0.09 8.19 12.94
CA LYS A 65 -0.79 7.98 11.78
C LYS A 65 -0.07 7.12 10.74
N LEU A 66 -0.80 6.22 10.13
CA LEU A 66 -0.30 5.32 9.11
C LEU A 66 -1.26 5.30 7.92
N PHE A 67 -0.71 5.28 6.72
CA PHE A 67 -1.45 4.95 5.51
C PHE A 67 -0.85 3.69 4.89
N ALA A 68 -1.69 2.77 4.39
CA ALA A 68 -1.17 1.55 3.78
C ALA A 68 -1.94 1.16 2.52
N PHE A 69 -1.24 0.46 1.62
CA PHE A 69 -1.81 -0.30 0.53
C PHE A 69 -1.68 -1.79 0.82
N HIS A 70 -2.72 -2.54 0.50
CA HIS A 70 -2.76 -3.98 0.62
C HIS A 70 -3.17 -4.60 -0.71
N ALA A 71 -2.62 -5.79 -1.01
CA ALA A 71 -3.07 -6.67 -2.08
C ALA A 71 -3.40 -8.04 -1.50
N TYR A 72 -4.55 -8.59 -1.89
CA TYR A 72 -5.08 -9.85 -1.40
C TYR A 72 -5.54 -10.69 -2.60
N PRO A 73 -4.62 -11.37 -3.31
CA PRO A 73 -4.94 -12.10 -4.53
C PRO A 73 -5.88 -13.30 -4.29
N GLU A 74 -5.91 -13.85 -3.06
CA GLU A 74 -6.70 -15.02 -2.71
C GLU A 74 -7.97 -14.72 -1.89
N MET A 75 -8.21 -13.46 -1.53
CA MET A 75 -9.38 -13.08 -0.71
C MET A 75 -10.72 -13.13 -1.48
N GLY A 76 -10.72 -13.61 -2.72
CA GLY A 76 -11.86 -13.52 -3.63
C GLY A 76 -11.91 -12.15 -4.32
N ASP A 77 -13.05 -11.83 -4.94
CA ASP A 77 -13.21 -10.61 -5.74
C ASP A 77 -14.42 -9.75 -5.30
N ASP A 78 -14.96 -10.01 -4.11
CA ASP A 78 -16.11 -9.29 -3.53
C ASP A 78 -15.67 -8.37 -2.37
N PRO A 79 -15.54 -7.04 -2.59
CA PRO A 79 -15.18 -6.08 -1.54
C PRO A 79 -16.16 -6.05 -0.38
N VAL A 80 -17.46 -6.29 -0.63
CA VAL A 80 -18.48 -6.28 0.41
C VAL A 80 -18.34 -7.50 1.33
N ALA A 81 -18.07 -8.67 0.75
CA ALA A 81 -17.77 -9.86 1.54
C ALA A 81 -16.51 -9.68 2.39
N ALA A 82 -15.47 -9.03 1.84
CA ALA A 82 -14.22 -8.73 2.55
C ALA A 82 -14.47 -7.85 3.78
N VAL A 83 -15.16 -6.71 3.65
CA VAL A 83 -15.42 -5.82 4.79
C VAL A 83 -16.33 -6.47 5.84
N LYS A 84 -17.27 -7.32 5.45
CA LYS A 84 -18.09 -8.11 6.39
C LYS A 84 -17.24 -9.12 7.18
N MET A 85 -16.27 -9.75 6.52
CA MET A 85 -15.31 -10.66 7.17
C MET A 85 -14.43 -9.90 8.18
N VAL A 86 -13.88 -8.73 7.78
CA VAL A 86 -13.12 -7.87 8.69
C VAL A 86 -13.95 -7.47 9.90
N GLY A 87 -15.20 -7.02 9.73
CA GLY A 87 -16.11 -6.67 10.82
C GLY A 87 -16.36 -7.83 11.77
N LYS A 88 -16.47 -9.06 11.24
CA LYS A 88 -16.59 -10.28 12.07
C LYS A 88 -15.32 -10.49 12.91
N VAL A 89 -14.13 -10.43 12.32
CA VAL A 89 -12.85 -10.57 13.01
C VAL A 89 -12.69 -9.50 14.10
N VAL A 90 -13.04 -8.26 13.81
CA VAL A 90 -13.02 -7.16 14.79
C VAL A 90 -13.88 -7.49 16.01
N LYS A 91 -15.10 -8.02 15.81
CA LYS A 91 -15.98 -8.45 16.92
C LYS A 91 -15.51 -9.69 17.67
N GLU A 92 -14.86 -10.62 16.99
CA GLU A 92 -14.28 -11.81 17.62
C GLU A 92 -13.08 -11.45 18.50
N THR A 93 -12.26 -10.48 18.05
CA THR A 93 -11.08 -10.01 18.79
C THR A 93 -11.48 -9.10 19.96
N ASN A 94 -12.44 -8.22 19.74
CA ASN A 94 -12.94 -7.31 20.78
C ASN A 94 -14.46 -7.18 20.66
N LYS A 95 -15.19 -7.82 21.59
CA LYS A 95 -16.67 -7.85 21.62
C LYS A 95 -17.29 -6.47 21.76
N ASP A 96 -16.59 -5.54 22.38
CA ASP A 96 -17.04 -4.16 22.60
C ASP A 96 -16.72 -3.24 21.43
N ALA A 97 -15.85 -3.66 20.50
CA ALA A 97 -15.54 -2.90 19.30
C ALA A 97 -16.79 -2.66 18.45
N ASN A 98 -16.91 -1.46 17.91
CA ASN A 98 -17.93 -1.09 16.94
C ASN A 98 -17.29 -0.84 15.59
N PHE A 99 -18.00 -1.23 14.53
CA PHE A 99 -17.62 -0.94 13.16
C PHE A 99 -18.83 -0.45 12.37
N ALA A 100 -18.58 0.24 11.27
CA ALA A 100 -19.60 0.54 10.27
C ALA A 100 -19.09 0.18 8.87
N ILE A 101 -20.02 -0.24 8.01
CA ILE A 101 -19.74 -0.60 6.62
C ILE A 101 -20.50 0.34 5.72
N ILE A 102 -19.84 0.81 4.66
CA ILE A 102 -20.41 1.64 3.60
C ILE A 102 -20.13 0.91 2.28
N GLU A 103 -21.19 0.61 1.55
CA GLU A 103 -21.12 -0.06 0.26
C GLU A 103 -21.40 0.95 -0.85
N ASN A 104 -20.59 0.98 -1.90
CA ASN A 104 -20.81 1.80 -3.09
C ASN A 104 -21.18 0.89 -4.27
N GLU A 105 -22.47 0.68 -4.48
CA GLU A 105 -22.97 -0.19 -5.55
C GLU A 105 -22.56 0.28 -6.96
N LYS A 106 -22.23 1.56 -7.16
CA LYS A 106 -21.87 2.10 -8.48
C LYS A 106 -20.43 1.74 -8.86
N THR A 107 -19.52 1.76 -7.89
CA THR A 107 -18.08 1.47 -8.10
C THR A 107 -17.72 0.05 -7.70
N GLY A 108 -18.55 -0.64 -6.93
CA GLY A 108 -18.25 -1.93 -6.32
C GLY A 108 -17.22 -1.84 -5.21
N GLU A 109 -16.97 -0.64 -4.67
CA GLU A 109 -16.08 -0.43 -3.55
C GLU A 109 -16.82 -0.59 -2.22
N ALA A 110 -16.12 -1.01 -1.17
CA ALA A 110 -16.67 -1.07 0.17
C ALA A 110 -15.69 -0.48 1.19
N ILE A 111 -16.22 0.27 2.14
CA ILE A 111 -15.46 0.88 3.22
C ILE A 111 -15.90 0.26 4.54
N ILE A 112 -14.95 0.00 5.44
CA ILE A 112 -15.21 -0.32 6.84
C ILE A 112 -14.39 0.61 7.72
N ASP A 113 -15.00 1.13 8.77
CA ASP A 113 -14.30 1.84 9.84
C ASP A 113 -14.55 1.18 11.19
N PHE A 114 -13.54 1.19 12.06
CA PHE A 114 -13.64 0.61 13.40
C PHE A 114 -12.57 1.16 14.34
N LEU A 115 -12.83 0.96 15.65
CA LEU A 115 -11.88 1.22 16.72
C LEU A 115 -11.46 -0.09 17.36
N THR A 116 -10.16 -0.24 17.60
CA THR A 116 -9.59 -1.32 18.39
C THR A 116 -8.71 -0.76 19.51
N TRP A 117 -8.53 -1.55 20.56
CA TRP A 117 -7.61 -1.26 21.65
C TRP A 117 -7.16 -2.54 22.32
N ALA A 118 -5.93 -2.57 22.78
CA ALA A 118 -5.45 -3.67 23.61
C ALA A 118 -6.06 -3.54 25.04
N PRO A 119 -6.31 -4.65 25.74
CA PRO A 119 -6.70 -4.59 27.16
C PRO A 119 -5.69 -3.75 27.95
N GLU A 120 -6.22 -2.90 28.85
CA GLU A 120 -5.42 -2.00 29.71
C GLU A 120 -4.60 -0.91 28.97
N SER A 121 -4.74 -0.77 27.66
CA SER A 121 -4.13 0.31 26.89
C SER A 121 -4.90 1.61 27.08
N ASP A 122 -4.19 2.72 27.22
CA ASP A 122 -4.74 4.07 27.14
C ASP A 122 -4.73 4.62 25.69
N VAL A 123 -4.31 3.79 24.72
CA VAL A 123 -4.30 4.13 23.30
C VAL A 123 -5.31 3.25 22.55
N MET A 124 -6.18 3.91 21.80
CA MET A 124 -7.06 3.31 20.82
C MET A 124 -6.44 3.45 19.42
N GLU A 125 -6.71 2.51 18.54
CA GLU A 125 -6.41 2.58 17.12
C GLU A 125 -7.70 2.71 16.34
N PHE A 126 -7.87 3.85 15.66
CA PHE A 126 -8.94 4.08 14.71
C PHE A 126 -8.50 3.67 13.31
N ASN A 127 -9.29 2.84 12.65
CA ASN A 127 -9.01 2.32 11.31
C ASN A 127 -10.12 2.65 10.34
N VAL A 128 -9.74 3.00 9.11
CA VAL A 128 -10.63 3.06 7.94
C VAL A 128 -9.98 2.29 6.80
N PHE A 129 -10.69 1.29 6.27
CA PHE A 129 -10.27 0.54 5.09
C PHE A 129 -11.23 0.78 3.94
N LYS A 130 -10.70 0.88 2.73
CA LYS A 130 -11.46 0.88 1.48
C LYS A 130 -10.98 -0.27 0.61
N TYR A 131 -11.88 -1.17 0.25
CA TYR A 131 -11.62 -2.34 -0.58
C TYR A 131 -12.19 -2.15 -1.97
N ALA A 132 -11.48 -2.65 -2.98
CA ALA A 132 -11.93 -2.79 -4.35
C ALA A 132 -11.28 -4.00 -5.03
N ARG A 133 -11.79 -4.38 -6.19
CA ARG A 133 -11.14 -5.40 -7.03
C ARG A 133 -9.76 -4.94 -7.49
N ALA A 134 -8.82 -5.88 -7.57
CA ALA A 134 -7.53 -5.61 -8.18
C ALA A 134 -7.67 -5.22 -9.65
N ALA A 135 -6.69 -4.52 -10.22
CA ALA A 135 -6.74 -4.01 -11.60
C ALA A 135 -6.84 -5.11 -12.66
N ASP A 136 -6.28 -6.28 -12.39
CA ASP A 136 -6.34 -7.47 -13.24
C ASP A 136 -7.62 -8.30 -13.04
N GLY A 137 -8.50 -7.85 -12.12
CA GLY A 137 -9.75 -8.53 -11.76
C GLY A 137 -9.58 -9.77 -10.90
N LYS A 138 -8.36 -10.05 -10.39
CA LYS A 138 -8.08 -11.19 -9.53
C LYS A 138 -7.78 -10.75 -8.11
N GLY A 139 -8.63 -11.14 -7.18
CA GLY A 139 -8.51 -10.73 -5.78
C GLY A 139 -8.87 -9.27 -5.53
N LEU A 140 -8.43 -8.77 -4.41
CA LEU A 140 -8.75 -7.44 -3.91
C LEU A 140 -7.48 -6.61 -3.67
N VAL A 141 -7.65 -5.30 -3.71
CA VAL A 141 -6.72 -4.33 -3.13
C VAL A 141 -7.45 -3.53 -2.06
N ALA A 142 -6.70 -3.05 -1.07
CA ALA A 142 -7.25 -2.12 -0.10
C ALA A 142 -6.32 -0.94 0.15
N MET A 143 -6.92 0.17 0.57
CA MET A 143 -6.26 1.27 1.23
C MET A 143 -6.68 1.27 2.70
N GLN A 144 -5.73 1.52 3.59
CA GLN A 144 -5.95 1.68 5.01
C GLN A 144 -5.43 3.04 5.47
N TYR A 145 -6.20 3.70 6.29
CA TYR A 145 -5.73 4.77 7.16
C TYR A 145 -5.92 4.33 8.61
N ALA A 146 -4.87 4.46 9.41
CA ALA A 146 -4.91 4.17 10.83
C ALA A 146 -4.39 5.37 11.63
N GLN A 147 -4.96 5.60 12.81
CA GLN A 147 -4.53 6.65 13.74
C GLN A 147 -4.58 6.16 15.17
N HIS A 148 -3.49 6.35 15.91
CA HIS A 148 -3.44 6.18 17.35
C HIS A 148 -4.08 7.37 18.06
N ILE A 149 -4.96 7.11 19.02
CA ILE A 149 -5.70 8.11 19.79
C ILE A 149 -5.57 7.75 21.26
N LYS A 150 -5.00 8.66 22.05
CA LYS A 150 -4.91 8.45 23.47
C LYS A 150 -6.27 8.74 24.13
N LEU A 151 -6.68 7.85 25.05
CA LEU A 151 -7.90 8.03 25.84
C LEU A 151 -7.82 9.35 26.63
N GLY A 152 -8.86 10.17 26.51
CA GLY A 152 -8.94 11.47 27.17
C GLY A 152 -8.46 12.64 26.30
N ASP A 153 -7.72 12.42 25.22
CA ASP A 153 -7.31 13.49 24.31
C ASP A 153 -8.45 13.92 23.37
N VAL A 154 -9.41 13.03 23.13
CA VAL A 154 -10.55 13.27 22.24
C VAL A 154 -11.85 12.86 22.93
N ASP A 155 -12.82 13.73 22.95
CA ASP A 155 -14.17 13.43 23.43
C ASP A 155 -15.02 12.75 22.34
N VAL A 156 -16.27 12.39 22.70
CA VAL A 156 -17.19 11.71 21.78
C VAL A 156 -17.48 12.53 20.52
N GLU A 157 -17.56 13.85 20.63
CA GLU A 157 -17.82 14.75 19.51
C GLU A 157 -16.59 14.80 18.57
N GLY A 158 -15.40 14.92 19.14
CA GLY A 158 -14.13 14.86 18.40
C GLY A 158 -13.94 13.52 17.67
N MET A 159 -14.30 12.40 18.32
CA MET A 159 -14.28 11.07 17.66
C MET A 159 -15.25 10.98 16.48
N ARG A 160 -16.47 11.54 16.63
CA ARG A 160 -17.44 11.59 15.51
C ARG A 160 -16.90 12.44 14.36
N ALA A 161 -16.32 13.59 14.67
CA ALA A 161 -15.76 14.48 13.66
C ALA A 161 -14.56 13.84 12.95
N LEU A 162 -13.67 13.17 13.69
CA LEU A 162 -12.54 12.41 13.11
C LEU A 162 -13.05 11.32 12.16
N ARG A 163 -13.97 10.48 12.65
CA ARG A 163 -14.57 9.40 11.86
C ARG A 163 -15.19 9.93 10.57
N THR A 164 -16.04 10.96 10.68
CA THR A 164 -16.74 11.53 9.52
C THR A 164 -15.77 12.03 8.46
N ARG A 165 -14.73 12.77 8.87
CA ARG A 165 -13.70 13.29 7.94
C ARG A 165 -12.89 12.15 7.31
N SER A 166 -12.35 11.25 8.12
CA SER A 166 -11.49 10.18 7.60
C SER A 166 -12.23 9.23 6.66
N VAL A 167 -13.50 8.93 6.94
CA VAL A 167 -14.33 8.11 6.05
C VAL A 167 -14.64 8.86 4.75
N GLN A 168 -14.91 10.16 4.81
CA GLN A 168 -15.13 10.97 3.61
C GLN A 168 -13.86 11.08 2.77
N ASP A 169 -12.72 11.39 3.41
CA ASP A 169 -11.42 11.47 2.73
C ASP A 169 -11.07 10.12 2.07
N MET A 170 -11.35 9.00 2.76
CA MET A 170 -11.15 7.66 2.20
C MET A 170 -12.08 7.38 1.02
N ALA A 171 -13.34 7.80 1.09
CA ALA A 171 -14.29 7.66 0.00
C ALA A 171 -13.85 8.45 -1.24
N ASP A 172 -13.31 9.65 -1.05
CA ASP A 172 -12.86 10.56 -2.12
C ASP A 172 -11.49 10.16 -2.69
N THR A 173 -10.67 9.42 -1.93
CA THR A 173 -9.36 8.96 -2.40
C THR A 173 -9.50 7.85 -3.45
N ALA A 174 -8.85 8.03 -4.60
CA ALA A 174 -8.96 7.09 -5.71
C ALA A 174 -8.24 5.76 -5.39
N ILE A 175 -8.96 4.65 -5.33
CA ILE A 175 -8.42 3.30 -5.10
C ILE A 175 -7.43 2.87 -6.18
N SER A 176 -7.48 3.48 -7.36
CA SER A 176 -6.53 3.25 -8.44
C SER A 176 -5.07 3.52 -8.07
N GLN A 177 -4.81 4.26 -7.00
CA GLN A 177 -3.45 4.44 -6.46
C GLN A 177 -2.88 3.11 -5.96
N ALA A 178 -3.64 2.36 -5.14
CA ALA A 178 -3.26 1.03 -4.68
C ALA A 178 -3.16 0.03 -5.83
N GLN A 179 -4.15 0.04 -6.75
CA GLN A 179 -4.14 -0.80 -7.94
C GLN A 179 -2.89 -0.57 -8.80
N ALA A 180 -2.54 0.69 -9.09
CA ALA A 180 -1.37 1.05 -9.87
C ALA A 180 -0.05 0.75 -9.14
N TYR A 181 -0.03 0.83 -7.81
CA TYR A 181 1.13 0.50 -7.00
C TYR A 181 1.54 -0.96 -7.20
N PHE A 182 0.61 -1.88 -7.00
CA PHE A 182 0.87 -3.31 -7.12
C PHE A 182 1.04 -3.78 -8.58
N ALA A 183 0.32 -3.19 -9.54
CA ALA A 183 0.48 -3.50 -10.96
C ALA A 183 1.89 -3.17 -11.48
N ARG A 184 2.47 -2.03 -11.09
CA ARG A 184 3.85 -1.66 -11.47
C ARG A 184 4.90 -2.61 -10.92
N LYS A 185 4.67 -3.19 -9.76
CA LYS A 185 5.58 -4.13 -9.12
C LYS A 185 5.56 -5.50 -9.82
N GLN A 186 4.39 -5.93 -10.30
CA GLN A 186 4.28 -7.15 -11.11
C GLN A 186 5.13 -7.07 -12.39
N GLY A 187 5.08 -5.94 -13.11
CA GLY A 187 5.86 -5.71 -14.32
C GLY A 187 7.39 -5.75 -14.11
N LYS A 188 7.87 -5.25 -12.97
CA LYS A 188 9.31 -5.28 -12.63
C LYS A 188 9.80 -6.71 -12.29
N SER A 189 9.01 -7.50 -11.59
CA SER A 189 9.35 -8.88 -11.24
C SER A 189 9.44 -9.76 -12.50
N ALA A 190 8.52 -9.59 -13.47
CA ALA A 190 8.55 -10.31 -14.74
C ALA A 190 9.76 -9.95 -15.62
N SER A 191 10.23 -8.68 -15.57
CA SER A 191 11.40 -8.21 -16.33
C SER A 191 12.72 -8.74 -15.76
N SER A 192 12.85 -8.88 -14.44
CA SER A 192 14.07 -9.41 -13.82
C SER A 192 14.21 -10.92 -13.95
N ALA A 193 13.11 -11.66 -14.05
CA ALA A 193 13.14 -13.11 -14.27
C ALA A 193 13.49 -13.50 -15.72
N GLY A 194 13.42 -12.56 -16.67
CA GLY A 194 13.76 -12.80 -18.09
C GLY A 194 15.22 -12.53 -18.44
N GLU A 195 15.99 -11.90 -17.58
CA GLU A 195 17.38 -11.48 -17.89
C GLU A 195 18.43 -12.53 -17.47
N ASP A 196 18.07 -13.51 -16.63
CA ASP A 196 18.97 -14.57 -16.17
C ASP A 196 18.88 -15.88 -17.00
N ALA A 197 18.09 -15.91 -18.08
CA ALA A 197 18.05 -17.03 -19.00
C ALA A 197 19.03 -16.81 -20.16
N GLU A 198 20.34 -16.91 -19.89
CA GLU A 198 21.35 -17.07 -20.93
C GLU A 198 21.22 -18.47 -21.56
N PRO A 199 21.04 -18.60 -22.87
CA PRO A 199 21.01 -19.93 -23.51
C PRO A 199 22.42 -20.52 -23.50
N ASP A 200 22.62 -21.62 -22.80
CA ASP A 200 23.80 -22.46 -22.89
C ASP A 200 23.89 -23.06 -24.32
N LEU A 201 24.46 -22.27 -25.23
CA LEU A 201 24.86 -22.67 -26.55
C LEU A 201 26.38 -22.89 -26.56
N ALA A 202 26.81 -24.09 -26.33
CA ALA A 202 28.00 -24.65 -26.99
C ALA A 202 28.62 -25.82 -26.21
N ARG A 203 28.29 -27.03 -26.56
CA ARG A 203 29.31 -28.06 -26.72
C ARG A 203 28.77 -29.27 -27.48
N ALA A 204 28.59 -29.09 -28.78
CA ALA A 204 28.66 -30.20 -29.72
C ALA A 204 29.90 -29.95 -30.59
N GLY A 205 30.96 -30.64 -30.32
CA GLY A 205 32.20 -30.58 -31.07
C GLY A 205 33.09 -31.74 -30.72
N GLY A 206 33.06 -32.77 -31.53
CA GLY A 206 34.14 -33.42 -32.20
C GLY A 206 35.01 -34.40 -31.35
N ASP A 207 35.02 -35.62 -31.66
CA ASP A 207 36.06 -36.27 -32.42
C ASP A 207 36.03 -37.81 -32.27
N ASN A 208 36.15 -38.44 -33.44
CA ASN A 208 36.62 -39.78 -33.76
C ASN A 208 35.87 -40.98 -33.22
#